data_ecaa8d7428343345f5ea405fd0f7d727
#
_entry.id   ecaa8d7428343345f5ea405fd0f7d727
#
_cell.length_a   1.000
_cell.length_b   1.000
_cell.length_c   1.000
_cell.angle_alpha   90.00
_cell.angle_beta   90.00
_cell.angle_gamma   90.00
#
_symmetry.space_group_name_H-M   'P 1'
#
loop_
_entity.id
_entity.type
_entity.pdbx_description
1 polymer ?
#
loop_
_entity_poly.entity_id
_entity_poly.type
_entity_poly.pdbx_seq_one_letter_code
_entity_poly.pdbx_strand_id
1 'polypeptide(L)'
;LGSTATVIDGGEAIDMCWVSEDLHRRGVRRLMVEGGGKVHTQFLTADLADELHLAMAPFFVGDSRARRFVGDGRYPWGPDRRATLADTQRFDDVVLLRYSLSPRFRLD
;
A
#
# COMPACT_ATOMS: atom_id res chain seq x y z
N LEU A 1 -22.94 4.11 -11.28
CA LEU A 1 -22.13 3.29 -10.36
C LEU A 1 -22.95 2.60 -9.28
N GLY A 2 -24.09 3.23 -8.84
CA GLY A 2 -24.91 2.66 -7.77
C GLY A 2 -25.54 1.31 -8.08
N SER A 3 -25.69 0.94 -9.38
CA SER A 3 -26.27 -0.35 -9.79
C SER A 3 -25.23 -1.49 -9.81
N THR A 4 -23.94 -1.17 -9.93
CA THR A 4 -22.85 -2.15 -10.03
C THR A 4 -21.85 -2.05 -8.89
N ALA A 5 -21.98 -1.04 -8.05
CA ALA A 5 -21.07 -0.79 -6.93
C ALA A 5 -21.81 -0.16 -5.77
N THR A 6 -21.30 -0.35 -4.58
CA THR A 6 -21.78 0.35 -3.39
C THR A 6 -20.97 1.62 -3.20
N VAL A 7 -21.64 2.77 -3.11
CA VAL A 7 -20.99 4.05 -2.87
C VAL A 7 -21.20 4.46 -1.42
N ILE A 8 -20.14 4.83 -0.74
CA ILE A 8 -20.15 5.18 0.69
C ILE A 8 -19.54 6.57 0.82
N ASP A 9 -20.27 7.49 1.45
CA ASP A 9 -19.76 8.82 1.74
C ASP A 9 -18.93 8.77 3.02
N GLY A 10 -17.62 9.04 2.89
CA GLY A 10 -16.69 9.08 4.01
C GLY A 10 -16.48 10.47 4.60
N GLY A 11 -17.25 11.47 4.13
CA GLY A 11 -17.11 12.84 4.58
C GLY A 11 -16.07 13.63 3.77
N GLU A 12 -15.75 14.84 4.23
CA GLU A 12 -14.83 15.73 3.51
C GLU A 12 -13.37 15.31 3.64
N ALA A 13 -12.98 14.76 4.79
CA ALA A 13 -11.63 14.30 5.06
C ALA A 13 -11.67 12.82 5.42
N ILE A 14 -11.34 11.98 4.44
CA ILE A 14 -11.43 10.52 4.60
C ILE A 14 -10.20 10.00 5.34
N ASP A 15 -10.44 9.32 6.47
CA ASP A 15 -9.43 8.64 7.25
C ASP A 15 -9.35 7.18 6.79
N MET A 16 -8.17 6.72 6.41
CA MET A 16 -7.97 5.34 5.92
C MET A 16 -8.20 4.31 7.03
N CYS A 17 -7.98 4.68 8.30
CA CYS A 17 -8.32 3.81 9.42
C CYS A 17 -9.83 3.54 9.45
N TRP A 18 -10.65 4.58 9.28
CA TRP A 18 -12.09 4.44 9.19
C TRP A 18 -12.51 3.56 7.99
N VAL A 19 -11.86 3.78 6.83
CA VAL A 19 -12.14 2.99 5.62
C VAL A 19 -11.82 1.51 5.88
N SER A 20 -10.66 1.21 6.47
CA SER A 20 -10.26 -0.16 6.78
C SER A 20 -11.24 -0.84 7.74
N GLU A 21 -11.67 -0.13 8.76
CA GLU A 21 -12.65 -0.65 9.73
C GLU A 21 -14.02 -0.89 9.08
N ASP A 22 -14.46 0.03 8.23
CA ASP A 22 -15.73 -0.12 7.52
C ASP A 22 -15.71 -1.33 6.60
N LEU A 23 -14.63 -1.51 5.85
CA LEU A 23 -14.47 -2.68 4.97
C LEU A 23 -14.44 -3.98 5.78
N HIS A 24 -13.77 -3.98 6.92
CA HIS A 24 -13.75 -5.16 7.80
C HIS A 24 -15.16 -5.50 8.30
N ARG A 25 -15.94 -4.52 8.72
CA ARG A 25 -17.33 -4.72 9.13
C ARG A 25 -18.19 -5.30 8.00
N ARG A 26 -17.83 -5.05 6.74
CA ARG A 26 -18.52 -5.57 5.56
C ARG A 26 -18.01 -6.94 5.12
N GLY A 27 -17.08 -7.53 5.88
CA GLY A 27 -16.59 -8.89 5.64
C GLY A 27 -15.31 -8.98 4.81
N VAL A 28 -14.67 -7.86 4.50
CA VAL A 28 -13.40 -7.85 3.76
C VAL A 28 -12.30 -8.33 4.70
N ARG A 29 -11.61 -9.41 4.31
CA ARG A 29 -10.52 -10.02 5.08
C ARG A 29 -9.15 -9.66 4.54
N ARG A 30 -9.07 -9.36 3.25
CA ARG A 30 -7.82 -9.03 2.57
C ARG A 30 -8.09 -7.85 1.65
N LEU A 31 -7.30 -6.80 1.81
CA LEU A 31 -7.43 -5.58 1.04
C LEU A 31 -6.14 -5.32 0.28
N MET A 32 -6.25 -5.17 -1.04
CA MET A 32 -5.14 -4.72 -1.88
C MET A 32 -5.34 -3.24 -2.20
N VAL A 33 -4.31 -2.45 -1.93
CA VAL A 33 -4.30 -1.02 -2.22
C VAL A 33 -3.30 -0.77 -3.34
N GLU A 34 -3.79 -0.37 -4.49
CA GLU A 34 -2.97 -0.22 -5.70
C GLU A 34 -2.56 1.23 -5.98
N GLY A 35 -3.04 2.16 -5.23
CA GLY A 35 -2.62 3.53 -5.39
C GLY A 35 -3.75 4.54 -5.38
N GLY A 36 -3.51 5.80 -5.72
CA GLY A 36 -2.17 6.36 -6.03
C GLY A 36 -1.31 6.71 -4.82
N GLY A 37 -0.32 7.56 -5.07
CA GLY A 37 0.69 7.89 -4.06
C GLY A 37 0.12 8.47 -2.78
N LYS A 38 -0.94 9.28 -2.84
CA LYS A 38 -1.58 9.83 -1.64
C LYS A 38 -2.23 8.73 -0.80
N VAL A 39 -2.89 7.79 -1.43
CA VAL A 39 -3.56 6.68 -0.74
C VAL A 39 -2.50 5.75 -0.13
N HIS A 40 -1.44 5.42 -0.88
CA HIS A 40 -0.30 4.65 -0.35
C HIS A 40 0.29 5.33 0.89
N THR A 41 0.52 6.64 0.81
CA THR A 41 1.07 7.42 1.91
C THR A 41 0.17 7.34 3.14
N GLN A 42 -1.13 7.47 2.96
CA GLN A 42 -2.10 7.40 4.06
C GLN A 42 -2.10 6.05 4.76
N PHE A 43 -2.11 4.95 4.00
CA PHE A 43 -2.08 3.61 4.59
C PHE A 43 -0.76 3.34 5.31
N LEU A 44 0.35 3.73 4.72
CA LEU A 44 1.67 3.46 5.29
C LEU A 44 1.97 4.32 6.51
N THR A 45 1.68 5.62 6.46
CA THR A 45 1.93 6.51 7.61
C THR A 45 1.02 6.21 8.79
N ALA A 46 -0.17 5.65 8.54
CA ALA A 46 -1.10 5.23 9.60
C ALA A 46 -0.82 3.82 10.14
N ASP A 47 0.24 3.16 9.65
CA ASP A 47 0.63 1.80 10.06
C ASP A 47 -0.50 0.77 9.82
N LEU A 48 -1.21 0.92 8.70
CA LEU A 48 -2.33 0.06 8.37
C LEU A 48 -1.99 -1.07 7.40
N ALA A 49 -0.80 -1.03 6.78
CA ALA A 49 -0.39 -2.02 5.79
C ALA A 49 0.40 -3.15 6.45
N ASP A 50 0.14 -4.37 6.01
CA ASP A 50 0.82 -5.57 6.50
C ASP A 50 1.92 -6.04 5.54
N GLU A 51 1.77 -5.74 4.25
CA GLU A 51 2.71 -6.13 3.21
C GLU A 51 2.91 -4.98 2.23
N LEU A 52 4.14 -4.88 1.73
CA LEU A 52 4.46 -4.01 0.61
C LEU A 52 4.95 -4.87 -0.55
N HIS A 53 4.29 -4.74 -1.71
CA HIS A 53 4.75 -5.35 -2.96
C HIS A 53 5.30 -4.25 -3.84
N LEU A 54 6.57 -4.36 -4.20
CA LEU A 54 7.26 -3.36 -5.00
C LEU A 54 7.88 -4.02 -6.22
N ALA A 55 7.44 -3.60 -7.41
CA ALA A 55 8.01 -4.07 -8.67
C ALA A 55 9.04 -3.07 -9.17
N MET A 56 10.22 -3.57 -9.53
CA MET A 56 11.29 -2.76 -10.09
C MET A 56 11.52 -3.17 -11.54
N ALA A 57 11.26 -2.25 -12.47
CA ALA A 57 11.48 -2.45 -13.90
C ALA A 57 12.77 -1.73 -14.34
N PRO A 58 13.49 -2.28 -15.34
CA PRO A 58 14.82 -1.78 -15.71
C PRO A 58 14.76 -0.63 -16.71
N PHE A 59 14.15 0.49 -16.32
CA PHE A 59 14.17 1.71 -17.13
C PHE A 59 14.16 2.94 -16.24
N PHE A 60 14.56 4.06 -16.79
CA PHE A 60 14.61 5.34 -16.09
C PHE A 60 13.47 6.21 -16.54
N VAL A 61 12.74 6.81 -15.61
CA VAL A 61 11.69 7.76 -15.93
C VAL A 61 12.28 9.12 -16.32
N GLY A 62 13.29 9.59 -15.59
CA GLY A 62 14.03 10.79 -15.94
C GLY A 62 13.27 12.11 -15.83
N ASP A 63 12.14 12.12 -15.14
CA ASP A 63 11.30 13.31 -14.96
C ASP A 63 11.09 13.56 -13.48
N SER A 64 11.55 14.68 -12.98
CA SER A 64 11.38 15.06 -11.57
C SER A 64 9.93 15.24 -11.17
N ARG A 65 9.02 15.44 -12.14
CA ARG A 65 7.58 15.58 -11.91
C ARG A 65 6.85 14.23 -11.91
N ALA A 66 7.55 13.15 -12.21
CA ALA A 66 6.96 11.82 -12.21
C ALA A 66 6.39 11.50 -10.81
N ARG A 67 5.24 10.83 -10.79
CA ARG A 67 4.59 10.45 -9.53
C ARG A 67 5.42 9.41 -8.81
N ARG A 68 5.63 9.63 -7.52
CA ARG A 68 6.26 8.64 -6.64
C ARG A 68 5.18 7.72 -6.09
N PHE A 69 5.56 6.49 -5.72
CA PHE A 69 4.58 5.55 -5.14
C PHE A 69 4.14 5.99 -3.74
N VAL A 70 4.95 6.77 -3.03
CA VAL A 70 4.61 7.38 -1.73
C VAL A 70 5.08 8.83 -1.71
N GLY A 71 4.40 9.65 -0.91
CA GLY A 71 4.75 11.05 -0.69
C GLY A 71 5.52 11.26 0.60
N ASP A 72 5.64 12.53 0.98
CA ASP A 72 6.26 12.92 2.23
C ASP A 72 5.37 12.51 3.41
N GLY A 73 6.00 12.11 4.50
CA GLY A 73 5.28 11.73 5.70
C GLY A 73 6.19 11.10 6.73
N ARG A 74 5.61 10.80 7.89
CA ARG A 74 6.30 10.05 8.94
C ARG A 74 5.93 8.59 8.81
N TYR A 75 6.87 7.82 8.30
CA TYR A 75 6.67 6.37 8.12
C TYR A 75 7.15 5.64 9.37
N PRO A 76 6.42 4.61 9.84
CA PRO A 76 6.88 3.79 10.96
C PRO A 76 8.21 3.10 10.70
N TRP A 77 8.53 2.86 9.43
CA TRP A 77 9.74 2.15 9.04
C TRP A 77 10.83 3.14 8.62
N GLY A 78 12.02 2.94 9.17
CA GLY A 78 13.19 3.73 8.90
C GLY A 78 14.46 2.91 9.14
N PRO A 79 15.64 3.56 9.20
CA PRO A 79 16.89 2.82 9.39
C PRO A 79 16.94 1.97 10.65
N ASP A 80 16.25 2.39 11.72
CA ASP A 80 16.27 1.71 13.01
C ASP A 80 15.09 0.75 13.19
N ARG A 81 14.06 0.86 12.36
CA ARG A 81 12.92 -0.06 12.33
C ARG A 81 12.65 -0.43 10.88
N ARG A 82 13.28 -1.46 10.40
CA ARG A 82 13.24 -1.83 8.99
C ARG A 82 12.14 -2.82 8.70
N ALA A 83 11.50 -2.69 7.54
CA ALA A 83 10.67 -3.76 7.00
C ALA A 83 11.53 -4.98 6.70
N THR A 84 10.93 -6.16 6.71
CA THR A 84 11.65 -7.40 6.46
C THR A 84 11.40 -7.87 5.03
N LEU A 85 12.46 -8.09 4.28
CA LEU A 85 12.33 -8.69 2.95
C LEU A 85 11.92 -10.14 3.11
N ALA A 86 10.71 -10.47 2.66
CA ALA A 86 10.13 -11.80 2.83
C ALA A 86 10.26 -12.66 1.59
N ASP A 87 10.22 -12.07 0.39
CA ASP A 87 10.27 -12.82 -0.85
C ASP A 87 10.73 -11.92 -2.00
N THR A 88 11.40 -12.53 -2.98
CA THR A 88 11.75 -11.90 -4.24
C THR A 88 11.35 -12.83 -5.36
N GLN A 89 10.74 -12.28 -6.40
CA GLN A 89 10.37 -13.04 -7.59
C GLN A 89 10.85 -12.31 -8.83
N ARG A 90 11.32 -13.06 -9.78
CA ARG A 90 11.75 -12.53 -11.06
C ARG A 90 10.68 -12.83 -12.12
N PHE A 91 10.22 -11.79 -12.81
CA PHE A 91 9.32 -11.91 -13.95
C PHE A 91 10.01 -11.28 -15.15
N ASP A 92 10.65 -12.10 -15.97
CA ASP A 92 11.48 -11.65 -17.09
C ASP A 92 12.59 -10.71 -16.57
N ASP A 93 12.54 -9.41 -16.88
CA ASP A 93 13.50 -8.41 -16.41
C ASP A 93 13.00 -7.54 -15.26
N VAL A 94 11.81 -7.87 -14.71
CA VAL A 94 11.21 -7.17 -13.56
C VAL A 94 11.41 -7.99 -12.30
N VAL A 95 11.79 -7.34 -11.21
CA VAL A 95 11.89 -7.99 -9.88
C VAL A 95 10.72 -7.50 -9.01
N LEU A 96 9.98 -8.45 -8.46
CA LEU A 96 8.97 -8.16 -7.45
C LEU A 96 9.57 -8.42 -6.07
N LEU A 97 9.58 -7.37 -5.24
CA LEU A 97 10.02 -7.44 -3.85
C LEU A 97 8.79 -7.45 -2.95
N ARG A 98 8.74 -8.41 -2.01
CA ARG A 98 7.68 -8.47 -1.01
C ARG A 98 8.27 -8.25 0.36
N TYR A 99 7.79 -7.20 1.03
CA TYR A 99 8.23 -6.84 2.38
C TYR A 99 7.13 -7.09 3.39
N SER A 100 7.50 -7.69 4.51
CA SER A 100 6.65 -7.77 5.68
C SER A 100 6.72 -6.46 6.45
N LEU A 101 5.57 -5.87 6.72
CA LEU A 101 5.44 -4.61 7.44
C LEU A 101 4.85 -4.80 8.84
N SER A 102 4.28 -5.95 9.14
CA SER A 102 3.65 -6.22 10.43
C SER A 102 3.70 -7.70 10.77
N PRO A 103 3.45 -8.06 12.06
CA PRO A 103 3.34 -9.47 12.46
C PRO A 103 2.19 -10.22 11.79
N ARG A 104 1.25 -9.51 11.18
CA ARG A 104 0.12 -10.12 10.46
C ARG A 104 0.49 -10.64 9.08
N PHE A 105 1.70 -10.37 8.61
CA PHE A 105 2.16 -10.84 7.30
C PHE A 105 2.10 -12.38 7.23
N ARG A 106 1.60 -12.88 6.11
CA ARG A 106 1.57 -14.31 5.79
C ARG A 106 2.12 -14.54 4.39
N LEU A 107 3.11 -15.40 4.29
CA LEU A 107 3.69 -15.81 3.02
C LEU A 107 2.97 -17.08 2.54
N ASP A 108 1.87 -16.91 1.82
CA ASP A 108 1.07 -18.02 1.30
C ASP A 108 0.61 -17.78 -0.13
#